data_086ac8475dcc8b1c94fac690b8957200
#
_entry.id   086ac8475dcc8b1c94fac690b8957200
#
_cell.length_a   1.000
_cell.length_b   1.000
_cell.length_c   1.000
_cell.angle_alpha   90.00
_cell.angle_beta   90.00
_cell.angle_gamma   90.00
#
_symmetry.space_group_name_H-M   'P 1'
#
loop_
_entity.id
_entity.type
_entity.pdbx_description
1 polymer ?
#
loop_
_entity_poly.entity_id
_entity_poly.type
_entity_poly.pdbx_seq_one_letter_code
_entity_poly.pdbx_strand_id
1 'polypeptide(L)'
;MVELISNNTRENRLATLAGSTIIIWFFSEMFFQNEGAHFYVWSQRESTAQVLLDLSLMFTELLLFYGFFVAWFLVAIAYFRVRSLWALAFAAVICGWAIEGSVLPIMYAEMPLGLLWPAASWHVLINVFLGWWLLRKIIESRSFSVVTIVFSLLGAWWSLWSTWYWPLSGSGNMETLSLPMTPADFTFVALYSGTALAIGYWLLGKYGNKGFNLSDKSALIFFAVASVLTVIFSQTFSLIFFVLVGLAVLFLWRNRKDEKQPNILSTISKNTPTANYLAVLSMPLVAAMVYAVLY
;
A
#
# COMPACT_ATOMS: atom_id res chain seq x y z
N MET A 1 -19.93 -5.76 -30.09
CA MET A 1 -18.50 -6.01 -29.81
C MET A 1 -17.79 -4.80 -29.22
N VAL A 2 -18.04 -3.56 -29.66
CA VAL A 2 -17.45 -2.34 -29.13
C VAL A 2 -17.93 -2.00 -27.70
N GLU A 3 -19.20 -2.26 -27.36
CA GLU A 3 -19.75 -2.03 -26.00
C GLU A 3 -19.20 -3.01 -24.95
N LEU A 4 -18.95 -4.26 -25.31
CA LEU A 4 -18.34 -5.26 -24.43
C LEU A 4 -16.87 -4.91 -24.08
N ILE A 5 -16.17 -4.21 -24.99
CA ILE A 5 -14.80 -3.75 -24.75
C ILE A 5 -14.79 -2.54 -23.80
N SER A 6 -15.82 -1.68 -23.81
CA SER A 6 -15.88 -0.49 -22.94
C SER A 6 -16.19 -0.82 -21.47
N ASN A 7 -17.08 -1.76 -21.23
CA ASN A 7 -17.40 -2.22 -19.86
C ASN A 7 -16.21 -2.93 -19.20
N ASN A 8 -15.50 -3.75 -19.96
CA ASN A 8 -14.33 -4.48 -19.48
C ASN A 8 -13.17 -3.54 -19.05
N THR A 9 -13.05 -2.34 -19.63
CA THR A 9 -11.98 -1.38 -19.26
C THR A 9 -12.24 -0.69 -17.92
N ARG A 10 -13.47 -0.38 -17.57
CA ARG A 10 -13.80 0.26 -16.27
C ARG A 10 -13.63 -0.70 -15.11
N GLU A 11 -14.16 -1.92 -15.26
CA GLU A 11 -14.00 -2.98 -14.24
C GLU A 11 -12.55 -3.32 -14.00
N ASN A 12 -11.74 -3.43 -15.06
CA ASN A 12 -10.31 -3.69 -14.97
C ASN A 12 -9.56 -2.56 -14.24
N ARG A 13 -9.93 -1.28 -14.45
CA ARG A 13 -9.34 -0.14 -13.73
C ARG A 13 -9.67 -0.19 -12.25
N LEU A 14 -10.93 -0.44 -11.90
CA LEU A 14 -11.36 -0.54 -10.51
C LEU A 14 -10.68 -1.73 -9.81
N ALA A 15 -10.60 -2.88 -10.47
CA ALA A 15 -9.93 -4.04 -9.91
C ALA A 15 -8.41 -3.82 -9.73
N THR A 16 -7.76 -3.13 -10.67
CA THR A 16 -6.33 -2.76 -10.55
C THR A 16 -6.11 -1.77 -9.41
N LEU A 17 -6.99 -0.77 -9.29
CA LEU A 17 -6.95 0.19 -8.21
C LEU A 17 -7.16 -0.52 -6.87
N ALA A 18 -8.22 -1.31 -6.73
CA ALA A 18 -8.53 -2.04 -5.51
C ALA A 18 -7.38 -2.99 -5.10
N GLY A 19 -6.84 -3.76 -6.05
CA GLY A 19 -5.71 -4.65 -5.78
C GLY A 19 -4.47 -3.90 -5.32
N SER A 20 -4.11 -2.80 -5.98
CA SER A 20 -2.97 -1.97 -5.59
C SER A 20 -3.20 -1.28 -4.24
N THR A 21 -4.42 -0.82 -3.98
CA THR A 21 -4.80 -0.19 -2.70
C THR A 21 -4.65 -1.17 -1.55
N ILE A 22 -5.17 -2.38 -1.67
CA ILE A 22 -5.06 -3.40 -0.63
C ILE A 22 -3.60 -3.75 -0.35
N ILE A 23 -2.76 -3.89 -1.38
CA ILE A 23 -1.34 -4.19 -1.21
C ILE A 23 -0.63 -3.05 -0.47
N ILE A 24 -0.81 -1.80 -0.91
CA ILE A 24 -0.15 -0.64 -0.31
C ILE A 24 -0.66 -0.42 1.12
N TRP A 25 -1.97 -0.50 1.34
CA TRP A 25 -2.55 -0.46 2.68
C TRP A 25 -1.97 -1.53 3.61
N PHE A 26 -1.87 -2.79 3.15
CA PHE A 26 -1.31 -3.87 3.97
C PHE A 26 0.12 -3.56 4.41
N PHE A 27 0.98 -3.15 3.49
CA PHE A 27 2.37 -2.84 3.81
C PHE A 27 2.53 -1.56 4.61
N SER A 28 1.60 -0.62 4.52
CA SER A 28 1.60 0.62 5.30
C SER A 28 1.13 0.40 6.73
N GLU A 29 -0.03 -0.23 6.91
CA GLU A 29 -0.72 -0.30 8.19
C GLU A 29 -0.47 -1.60 8.93
N MET A 30 -0.51 -2.74 8.23
CA MET A 30 -0.48 -4.04 8.87
C MET A 30 0.92 -4.58 9.06
N PHE A 31 1.72 -4.58 8.00
CA PHE A 31 3.07 -5.14 8.05
C PHE A 31 3.98 -4.37 9.00
N PHE A 32 3.85 -3.06 9.03
CA PHE A 32 4.68 -2.22 9.89
C PHE A 32 4.00 -1.80 11.19
N GLN A 33 2.68 -1.88 11.27
CA GLN A 33 1.90 -1.43 12.44
C GLN A 33 2.26 -0.01 12.87
N ASN A 34 2.44 0.85 11.87
CA ASN A 34 3.12 2.11 12.07
C ASN A 34 2.28 3.10 12.88
N GLU A 35 0.96 3.03 12.80
CA GLU A 35 0.09 4.04 13.39
C GLU A 35 -0.71 3.54 14.60
N GLY A 36 -0.57 2.30 15.01
CA GLY A 36 -1.24 1.79 16.20
C GLY A 36 -2.78 1.81 16.16
N ALA A 37 -3.39 2.31 15.06
CA ALA A 37 -4.84 2.47 14.97
C ALA A 37 -5.59 1.17 15.16
N HIS A 38 -5.08 0.07 14.60
CA HIS A 38 -5.67 -1.25 14.78
C HIS A 38 -5.55 -1.75 16.21
N PHE A 39 -4.45 -1.43 16.90
CA PHE A 39 -4.26 -1.77 18.32
C PHE A 39 -5.16 -0.94 19.20
N TYR A 40 -5.35 0.33 18.89
CA TYR A 40 -6.24 1.21 19.65
C TYR A 40 -7.68 0.70 19.60
N VAL A 41 -8.22 0.42 18.40
CA VAL A 41 -9.58 -0.15 18.25
C VAL A 41 -9.68 -1.49 19.01
N TRP A 42 -8.64 -2.32 18.90
CA TRP A 42 -8.63 -3.61 19.57
C TRP A 42 -8.57 -3.49 21.10
N SER A 43 -7.86 -2.49 21.64
CA SER A 43 -7.73 -2.26 23.07
C SER A 43 -8.99 -1.73 23.74
N GLN A 44 -9.83 -0.99 22.99
CA GLN A 44 -11.06 -0.37 23.49
C GLN A 44 -12.30 -1.27 23.40
N ARG A 45 -12.12 -2.55 23.06
CA ARG A 45 -13.23 -3.47 22.82
C ARG A 45 -14.12 -3.71 24.03
N GLU A 46 -15.42 -3.50 23.85
CA GLU A 46 -16.45 -3.88 24.81
C GLU A 46 -17.08 -5.24 24.45
N SER A 47 -17.17 -5.58 23.18
CA SER A 47 -17.70 -6.85 22.68
C SER A 47 -17.10 -7.25 21.34
N THR A 48 -17.10 -8.56 21.01
CA THR A 48 -16.63 -9.06 19.73
C THR A 48 -17.38 -8.46 18.52
N ALA A 49 -18.70 -8.25 18.65
CA ALA A 49 -19.51 -7.67 17.60
C ALA A 49 -19.13 -6.20 17.33
N GLN A 50 -18.89 -5.42 18.38
CA GLN A 50 -18.42 -4.04 18.26
C GLN A 50 -17.06 -3.97 17.60
N VAL A 51 -16.12 -4.82 18.02
CA VAL A 51 -14.77 -4.91 17.40
C VAL A 51 -14.86 -5.19 15.91
N LEU A 52 -15.68 -6.16 15.49
CA LEU A 52 -15.83 -6.47 14.06
C LEU A 52 -16.39 -5.32 13.27
N LEU A 53 -17.36 -4.59 13.83
CA LEU A 53 -17.93 -3.39 13.20
C LEU A 53 -16.87 -2.30 13.06
N ASP A 54 -16.16 -1.97 14.14
CA ASP A 54 -15.17 -0.89 14.17
C ASP A 54 -13.99 -1.20 13.24
N LEU A 55 -13.51 -2.45 13.22
CA LEU A 55 -12.47 -2.89 12.25
C LEU A 55 -12.97 -2.78 10.82
N SER A 56 -14.24 -3.12 10.55
CA SER A 56 -14.80 -3.05 9.20
C SER A 56 -14.96 -1.60 8.74
N LEU A 57 -15.38 -0.70 9.61
CA LEU A 57 -15.48 0.74 9.33
C LEU A 57 -14.09 1.33 9.08
N MET A 58 -13.17 1.11 9.99
CA MET A 58 -11.78 1.56 9.87
C MET A 58 -11.12 1.02 8.59
N PHE A 59 -11.31 -0.27 8.27
CA PHE A 59 -10.81 -0.86 7.03
C PHE A 59 -11.37 -0.13 5.81
N THR A 60 -12.68 0.16 5.81
CA THR A 60 -13.32 0.88 4.71
C THR A 60 -12.79 2.30 4.58
N GLU A 61 -12.64 3.03 5.67
CA GLU A 61 -12.08 4.39 5.69
C GLU A 61 -10.64 4.40 5.18
N LEU A 62 -9.80 3.49 5.68
CA LEU A 62 -8.41 3.37 5.24
C LEU A 62 -8.31 2.95 3.77
N LEU A 63 -9.16 2.05 3.29
CA LEU A 63 -9.20 1.69 1.88
C LEU A 63 -9.59 2.87 0.99
N LEU A 64 -10.53 3.71 1.40
CA LEU A 64 -10.90 4.92 0.67
C LEU A 64 -9.76 5.93 0.68
N PHE A 65 -9.14 6.14 1.83
CA PHE A 65 -7.98 7.01 1.99
C PHE A 65 -6.81 6.56 1.12
N TYR A 66 -6.34 5.32 1.29
CA TYR A 66 -5.27 4.78 0.46
C TYR A 66 -5.65 4.68 -1.01
N GLY A 67 -6.91 4.37 -1.30
CA GLY A 67 -7.42 4.31 -2.67
C GLY A 67 -7.27 5.63 -3.42
N PHE A 68 -7.48 6.76 -2.75
CA PHE A 68 -7.28 8.08 -3.32
C PHE A 68 -5.81 8.31 -3.70
N PHE A 69 -4.86 8.04 -2.80
CA PHE A 69 -3.43 8.25 -3.07
C PHE A 69 -2.84 7.21 -4.02
N VAL A 70 -3.32 5.97 -3.96
CA VAL A 70 -2.95 4.92 -4.92
C VAL A 70 -3.47 5.24 -6.32
N ALA A 71 -4.63 5.89 -6.43
CA ALA A 71 -5.09 6.40 -7.73
C ALA A 71 -4.11 7.44 -8.31
N TRP A 72 -3.58 8.36 -7.49
CA TRP A 72 -2.51 9.27 -7.90
C TRP A 72 -1.30 8.50 -8.44
N PHE A 73 -0.83 7.52 -7.69
CA PHE A 73 0.31 6.68 -8.06
C PHE A 73 0.08 5.96 -9.39
N LEU A 74 -1.08 5.31 -9.57
CA LEU A 74 -1.38 4.57 -10.80
C LEU A 74 -1.58 5.51 -12.00
N VAL A 75 -2.19 6.67 -11.79
CA VAL A 75 -2.33 7.70 -12.84
C VAL A 75 -0.96 8.25 -13.21
N ALA A 76 -0.07 8.48 -12.24
CA ALA A 76 1.30 8.89 -12.52
C ALA A 76 2.06 7.84 -13.35
N ILE A 77 1.93 6.54 -13.00
CA ILE A 77 2.52 5.44 -13.79
C ILE A 77 2.01 5.47 -15.24
N ALA A 78 0.70 5.61 -15.42
CA ALA A 78 0.09 5.60 -16.74
C ALA A 78 0.47 6.84 -17.55
N TYR A 79 0.31 8.04 -16.98
CA TYR A 79 0.54 9.32 -17.65
C TYR A 79 2.01 9.56 -17.99
N PHE A 80 2.91 9.33 -17.01
CA PHE A 80 4.35 9.50 -17.24
C PHE A 80 5.02 8.26 -17.86
N ARG A 81 4.24 7.19 -18.11
CA ARG A 81 4.73 5.97 -18.76
C ARG A 81 5.95 5.37 -18.04
N VAL A 82 5.82 5.27 -16.72
CA VAL A 82 6.88 4.78 -15.82
C VAL A 82 7.34 3.37 -16.22
N ARG A 83 8.66 3.19 -16.40
CA ARG A 83 9.25 1.91 -16.85
C ARG A 83 10.47 1.48 -16.06
N SER A 84 11.19 2.43 -15.49
CA SER A 84 12.38 2.15 -14.67
C SER A 84 12.04 2.23 -13.20
N LEU A 85 12.86 1.57 -12.37
CA LEU A 85 12.73 1.65 -10.92
C LEU A 85 12.92 3.07 -10.38
N TRP A 86 13.80 3.87 -10.99
CA TRP A 86 13.95 5.28 -10.64
C TRP A 86 12.68 6.09 -10.89
N ALA A 87 12.06 5.91 -12.06
CA ALA A 87 10.80 6.58 -12.33
C ALA A 87 9.67 6.06 -11.42
N LEU A 88 9.69 4.77 -11.07
CA LEU A 88 8.78 4.20 -10.08
C LEU A 88 8.97 4.83 -8.70
N ALA A 89 10.23 5.06 -8.27
CA ALA A 89 10.53 5.76 -7.02
C ALA A 89 9.92 7.16 -7.00
N PHE A 90 10.08 7.94 -8.09
CA PHE A 90 9.48 9.28 -8.16
C PHE A 90 7.96 9.26 -8.19
N ALA A 91 7.34 8.28 -8.85
CA ALA A 91 5.88 8.12 -8.80
C ALA A 91 5.40 7.73 -7.40
N ALA A 92 6.15 6.87 -6.69
CA ALA A 92 5.85 6.44 -5.33
C ALA A 92 6.03 7.57 -4.31
N VAL A 93 7.10 8.36 -4.43
CA VAL A 93 7.38 9.46 -3.51
C VAL A 93 6.34 10.59 -3.60
N ILE A 94 5.75 10.82 -4.78
CA ILE A 94 4.63 11.76 -4.90
C ILE A 94 3.46 11.31 -4.02
N CYS A 95 3.14 10.02 -4.05
CA CYS A 95 2.09 9.44 -3.21
C CYS A 95 2.44 9.57 -1.71
N GLY A 96 3.66 9.19 -1.31
CA GLY A 96 4.11 9.25 0.07
C GLY A 96 4.12 10.69 0.62
N TRP A 97 4.65 11.64 -0.13
CA TRP A 97 4.62 13.05 0.28
C TRP A 97 3.20 13.64 0.28
N ALA A 98 2.30 13.16 -0.57
CA ALA A 98 0.91 13.59 -0.54
C ALA A 98 0.19 13.10 0.73
N ILE A 99 0.46 11.89 1.19
CA ILE A 99 -0.06 11.37 2.46
C ILE A 99 0.52 12.15 3.63
N GLU A 100 1.85 12.13 3.78
CA GLU A 100 2.56 12.61 4.97
C GLU A 100 2.76 14.14 5.01
N GLY A 101 2.52 14.81 3.92
CA GLY A 101 2.75 16.25 3.81
C GLY A 101 1.48 17.08 3.62
N SER A 102 0.32 16.44 3.37
CA SER A 102 -0.92 17.18 3.20
C SER A 102 -1.98 16.78 4.21
N VAL A 103 -2.18 15.49 4.43
CA VAL A 103 -3.21 14.98 5.34
C VAL A 103 -2.62 14.72 6.73
N LEU A 104 -1.45 14.07 6.76
CA LEU A 104 -0.69 13.85 7.99
C LEU A 104 0.58 14.71 7.92
N PRO A 105 0.69 15.84 8.65
CA PRO A 105 1.82 16.75 8.51
C PRO A 105 3.12 16.22 9.14
N ILE A 106 3.31 14.91 9.19
CA ILE A 106 4.44 14.23 9.83
C ILE A 106 5.76 14.58 9.16
N MET A 107 5.75 14.75 7.82
CA MET A 107 6.99 15.06 7.10
C MET A 107 7.62 16.39 7.51
N TYR A 108 6.90 17.27 8.22
CA TYR A 108 7.41 18.56 8.67
C TYR A 108 7.92 18.54 10.12
N ALA A 109 7.59 17.49 10.89
CA ALA A 109 7.86 17.43 12.33
C ALA A 109 9.36 17.46 12.64
N GLU A 110 10.18 16.78 11.82
CA GLU A 110 11.62 16.66 12.03
C GLU A 110 12.41 16.88 10.73
N MET A 111 12.31 18.09 10.18
CA MET A 111 13.03 18.44 8.94
C MET A 111 14.55 18.43 9.13
N PRO A 112 15.37 17.89 8.18
CA PRO A 112 14.95 17.30 6.89
C PRO A 112 14.61 15.80 6.97
N LEU A 113 14.72 15.16 8.15
CA LEU A 113 14.59 13.73 8.32
C LEU A 113 13.17 13.27 7.96
N GLY A 114 12.14 14.01 8.33
CA GLY A 114 10.75 13.73 8.01
C GLY A 114 10.44 13.63 6.52
N LEU A 115 11.23 14.30 5.65
CA LEU A 115 11.11 14.15 4.20
C LEU A 115 11.49 12.76 3.71
N LEU A 116 12.41 12.11 4.41
CA LEU A 116 12.92 10.78 4.07
C LEU A 116 12.18 9.69 4.83
N TRP A 117 11.92 9.90 6.11
CA TRP A 117 11.29 8.96 7.00
C TRP A 117 10.11 9.60 7.74
N PRO A 118 8.90 9.04 7.66
CA PRO A 118 8.49 7.84 6.88
C PRO A 118 8.16 8.11 5.42
N ALA A 119 7.95 9.37 5.03
CA ALA A 119 7.31 9.77 3.80
C ALA A 119 7.90 9.17 2.50
N ALA A 120 9.22 9.24 2.32
CA ALA A 120 9.85 8.67 1.12
C ALA A 120 10.26 7.21 1.33
N SER A 121 11.05 6.92 2.36
CA SER A 121 11.64 5.58 2.54
C SER A 121 10.57 4.51 2.71
N TRP A 122 9.56 4.78 3.54
CA TRP A 122 8.50 3.82 3.83
C TRP A 122 7.62 3.56 2.63
N HIS A 123 7.02 4.61 2.07
CA HIS A 123 6.10 4.45 0.95
C HIS A 123 6.80 4.01 -0.35
N VAL A 124 8.07 4.38 -0.55
CA VAL A 124 8.81 3.94 -1.74
C VAL A 124 9.38 2.53 -1.56
N LEU A 125 10.17 2.31 -0.50
CA LEU A 125 10.93 1.05 -0.39
C LEU A 125 10.05 -0.11 0.03
N ILE A 126 9.15 0.11 0.99
CA ILE A 126 8.36 -0.97 1.56
C ILE A 126 7.04 -1.15 0.83
N ASN A 127 6.23 -0.09 0.70
CA ASN A 127 4.93 -0.25 0.10
C ASN A 127 5.03 -0.50 -1.40
N VAL A 128 5.87 0.27 -2.12
CA VAL A 128 5.91 0.18 -3.58
C VAL A 128 6.98 -0.79 -4.06
N PHE A 129 8.24 -0.66 -3.64
CA PHE A 129 9.29 -1.54 -4.17
C PHE A 129 9.18 -2.96 -3.64
N LEU A 130 9.07 -3.15 -2.33
CA LEU A 130 8.89 -4.50 -1.77
C LEU A 130 7.49 -5.01 -2.09
N GLY A 131 6.46 -4.39 -1.52
CA GLY A 131 5.10 -4.90 -1.55
C GLY A 131 4.51 -4.94 -2.96
N TRP A 132 4.39 -3.78 -3.61
CA TRP A 132 3.66 -3.70 -4.86
C TRP A 132 4.43 -4.26 -6.07
N TRP A 133 5.75 -4.07 -6.13
CA TRP A 133 6.54 -4.46 -7.30
C TRP A 133 7.29 -5.79 -7.12
N LEU A 134 8.20 -5.90 -6.13
CA LEU A 134 9.09 -7.06 -6.00
C LEU A 134 8.33 -8.36 -5.67
N LEU A 135 7.47 -8.32 -4.65
CA LEU A 135 6.71 -9.51 -4.25
C LEU A 135 5.74 -9.92 -5.34
N ARG A 136 5.12 -8.96 -6.04
CA ARG A 136 4.29 -9.29 -7.20
C ARG A 136 5.11 -9.97 -8.31
N LYS A 137 6.35 -9.51 -8.56
CA LYS A 137 7.29 -10.17 -9.49
C LYS A 137 7.62 -11.60 -9.06
N ILE A 138 7.85 -11.82 -7.78
CA ILE A 138 8.13 -13.16 -7.23
C ILE A 138 6.93 -14.08 -7.44
N ILE A 139 5.72 -13.64 -7.10
CA ILE A 139 4.47 -14.41 -7.31
C ILE A 139 4.30 -14.80 -8.77
N GLU A 140 4.62 -13.88 -9.71
CA GLU A 140 4.47 -14.09 -11.14
C GLU A 140 5.50 -15.05 -11.73
N SER A 141 6.77 -14.95 -11.28
CA SER A 141 7.92 -15.53 -11.98
C SER A 141 8.52 -16.75 -11.30
N ARG A 142 8.12 -17.08 -10.07
CA ARG A 142 8.72 -18.15 -9.28
C ARG A 142 7.75 -19.32 -9.06
N SER A 143 8.32 -20.48 -8.73
CA SER A 143 7.52 -21.66 -8.38
C SER A 143 6.74 -21.45 -7.06
N PHE A 144 5.69 -22.23 -6.87
CA PHE A 144 4.90 -22.24 -5.63
C PHE A 144 5.79 -22.32 -4.37
N SER A 145 6.76 -23.24 -4.36
CA SER A 145 7.65 -23.43 -3.21
C SER A 145 8.48 -22.19 -2.87
N VAL A 146 9.01 -21.51 -3.90
CA VAL A 146 9.79 -20.27 -3.71
C VAL A 146 8.90 -19.16 -3.17
N VAL A 147 7.68 -19.00 -3.70
CA VAL A 147 6.72 -18.03 -3.20
C VAL A 147 6.38 -18.32 -1.75
N THR A 148 6.09 -19.58 -1.41
CA THR A 148 5.81 -20.00 -0.03
C THR A 148 6.96 -19.65 0.92
N ILE A 149 8.21 -19.97 0.54
CA ILE A 149 9.38 -19.68 1.38
C ILE A 149 9.52 -18.16 1.60
N VAL A 150 9.43 -17.35 0.54
CA VAL A 150 9.57 -15.90 0.65
C VAL A 150 8.49 -15.31 1.54
N PHE A 151 7.23 -15.70 1.37
CA PHE A 151 6.14 -15.19 2.20
C PHE A 151 6.19 -15.73 3.63
N SER A 152 6.68 -16.95 3.85
CA SER A 152 6.94 -17.48 5.20
C SER A 152 8.02 -16.68 5.94
N LEU A 153 9.12 -16.34 5.27
CA LEU A 153 10.18 -15.50 5.84
C LEU A 153 9.67 -14.09 6.17
N LEU A 154 8.86 -13.51 5.28
CA LEU A 154 8.20 -12.23 5.55
C LEU A 154 7.21 -12.32 6.73
N GLY A 155 6.52 -13.43 6.89
CA GLY A 155 5.64 -13.67 8.03
C GLY A 155 6.42 -13.72 9.34
N ALA A 156 7.53 -14.45 9.37
CA ALA A 156 8.42 -14.48 10.53
C ALA A 156 8.97 -13.09 10.86
N TRP A 157 9.42 -12.35 9.84
CA TRP A 157 9.87 -10.97 10.00
C TRP A 157 8.76 -10.05 10.53
N TRP A 158 7.56 -10.17 10.01
CA TRP A 158 6.40 -9.39 10.48
C TRP A 158 6.13 -9.62 11.97
N SER A 159 6.15 -10.86 12.43
CA SER A 159 6.01 -11.17 13.86
C SER A 159 7.09 -10.53 14.72
N LEU A 160 8.36 -10.69 14.32
CA LEU A 160 9.49 -10.08 15.04
C LEU A 160 9.34 -8.55 15.07
N TRP A 161 8.97 -7.95 13.95
CA TRP A 161 8.73 -6.52 13.89
C TRP A 161 7.57 -6.08 14.76
N SER A 162 6.51 -6.89 14.86
CA SER A 162 5.34 -6.58 15.68
C SER A 162 5.62 -6.56 17.19
N THR A 163 6.78 -7.03 17.63
CA THR A 163 7.18 -7.01 19.05
C THR A 163 7.99 -5.76 19.44
N TRP A 164 8.37 -4.91 18.48
CA TRP A 164 9.29 -3.80 18.74
C TRP A 164 8.80 -2.80 19.79
N TYR A 165 7.48 -2.63 19.94
CA TYR A 165 6.87 -1.72 20.90
C TYR A 165 6.67 -2.35 22.29
N TRP A 166 6.82 -3.66 22.47
CA TRP A 166 6.62 -4.31 23.76
C TRP A 166 7.46 -3.73 24.90
N PRO A 167 8.75 -3.41 24.71
CA PRO A 167 9.56 -2.77 25.75
C PRO A 167 9.10 -1.37 26.13
N LEU A 168 8.31 -0.72 25.25
CA LEU A 168 7.80 0.64 25.45
C LEU A 168 6.45 0.63 26.18
N SER A 169 5.76 -0.52 26.23
CA SER A 169 4.51 -0.70 26.94
C SER A 169 4.77 -0.76 28.46
N GLY A 170 4.73 0.37 29.11
CA GLY A 170 5.06 0.47 30.55
C GLY A 170 5.96 1.67 30.91
N SER A 171 6.57 2.32 29.92
CA SER A 171 7.16 3.64 30.11
C SER A 171 6.02 4.66 30.08
N GLY A 172 5.73 5.35 31.18
CA GLY A 172 4.55 6.20 31.39
C GLY A 172 4.25 7.31 30.37
N ASN A 173 4.98 7.37 29.27
CA ASN A 173 4.74 8.25 28.14
C ASN A 173 3.96 7.56 26.99
N MET A 174 3.66 6.26 27.10
CA MET A 174 2.91 5.48 26.13
C MET A 174 1.78 4.63 26.75
N GLU A 175 1.17 5.12 27.81
CA GLU A 175 0.03 4.44 28.47
C GLU A 175 -1.15 4.17 27.53
N THR A 176 -1.21 4.82 26.40
CA THR A 176 -2.24 4.59 25.38
C THR A 176 -1.86 3.50 24.35
N LEU A 177 -0.60 3.13 24.24
CA LEU A 177 -0.17 1.96 23.45
C LEU A 177 -0.18 0.75 24.40
N SER A 178 -1.35 0.33 24.72
CA SER A 178 -1.69 -0.73 25.63
C SER A 178 -1.04 -2.06 25.29
N LEU A 179 -1.05 -2.95 26.26
CA LEU A 179 -0.63 -4.34 26.30
C LEU A 179 -0.46 -5.02 24.92
N PRO A 180 0.54 -5.88 24.76
CA PRO A 180 0.70 -6.71 23.56
C PRO A 180 -0.60 -7.38 23.17
N MET A 181 -0.90 -7.47 21.90
CA MET A 181 -2.03 -8.27 21.44
C MET A 181 -1.88 -9.71 21.95
N THR A 182 -2.99 -10.34 22.34
CA THR A 182 -2.93 -11.77 22.60
C THR A 182 -2.59 -12.53 21.31
N PRO A 183 -1.99 -13.73 21.38
CA PRO A 183 -1.73 -14.55 20.19
C PRO A 183 -2.98 -14.81 19.35
N ALA A 184 -4.15 -14.95 19.97
CA ALA A 184 -5.42 -15.15 19.29
C ALA A 184 -5.81 -13.89 18.49
N ASP A 185 -5.67 -12.71 19.08
CA ASP A 185 -5.98 -11.43 18.47
C ASP A 185 -5.05 -11.14 17.29
N PHE A 186 -3.73 -11.34 17.49
CA PHE A 186 -2.77 -11.20 16.41
C PHE A 186 -3.05 -12.18 15.27
N THR A 187 -3.37 -13.44 15.58
CA THR A 187 -3.73 -14.45 14.57
C THR A 187 -4.92 -14.01 13.74
N PHE A 188 -5.98 -13.48 14.38
CA PHE A 188 -7.14 -12.98 13.66
C PHE A 188 -6.76 -11.83 12.71
N VAL A 189 -6.05 -10.82 13.19
CA VAL A 189 -5.61 -9.68 12.39
C VAL A 189 -4.69 -10.12 11.24
N ALA A 190 -3.77 -11.03 11.51
CA ALA A 190 -2.84 -11.55 10.51
C ALA A 190 -3.58 -12.32 9.40
N LEU A 191 -4.48 -13.23 9.75
CA LEU A 191 -5.25 -14.01 8.77
C LEU A 191 -6.19 -13.11 7.96
N TYR A 192 -6.87 -12.18 8.60
CA TYR A 192 -7.77 -11.22 7.94
C TYR A 192 -6.99 -10.37 6.91
N SER A 193 -5.95 -9.68 7.35
CA SER A 193 -5.19 -8.77 6.50
C SER A 193 -4.33 -9.52 5.46
N GLY A 194 -3.78 -10.68 5.80
CA GLY A 194 -3.04 -11.51 4.86
C GLY A 194 -3.93 -12.14 3.78
N THR A 195 -5.19 -12.46 4.11
CA THR A 195 -6.17 -12.89 3.10
C THR A 195 -6.50 -11.73 2.15
N ALA A 196 -6.73 -10.54 2.68
CA ALA A 196 -6.91 -9.35 1.87
C ALA A 196 -5.71 -9.10 0.94
N LEU A 197 -4.47 -9.25 1.45
CA LEU A 197 -3.24 -9.15 0.65
C LEU A 197 -3.22 -10.14 -0.52
N ALA A 198 -3.57 -11.41 -0.28
CA ALA A 198 -3.63 -12.44 -1.33
C ALA A 198 -4.67 -12.06 -2.41
N ILE A 199 -5.83 -11.55 -2.02
CA ILE A 199 -6.85 -11.01 -2.92
C ILE A 199 -6.31 -9.81 -3.71
N GLY A 200 -5.62 -8.89 -3.04
CA GLY A 200 -4.98 -7.73 -3.66
C GLY A 200 -4.01 -8.14 -4.78
N TYR A 201 -3.14 -9.10 -4.52
CA TYR A 201 -2.22 -9.64 -5.54
C TYR A 201 -2.95 -10.35 -6.68
N TRP A 202 -4.00 -11.10 -6.38
CA TRP A 202 -4.82 -11.74 -7.41
C TRP A 202 -5.49 -10.71 -8.32
N LEU A 203 -6.11 -9.67 -7.77
CA LEU A 203 -6.73 -8.58 -8.53
C LEU A 203 -5.71 -7.88 -9.42
N LEU A 204 -4.56 -7.46 -8.86
CA LEU A 204 -3.51 -6.81 -9.60
C LEU A 204 -2.96 -7.71 -10.73
N GLY A 205 -2.75 -8.99 -10.44
CA GLY A 205 -2.25 -9.96 -11.42
C GLY A 205 -3.20 -10.21 -12.58
N LYS A 206 -4.49 -10.33 -12.28
CA LYS A 206 -5.50 -10.65 -13.28
C LYS A 206 -5.89 -9.45 -14.16
N TYR A 207 -5.92 -8.26 -13.58
CA TYR A 207 -6.51 -7.07 -14.22
C TYR A 207 -5.50 -5.98 -14.57
N GLY A 208 -4.35 -5.91 -13.91
CA GLY A 208 -3.38 -4.81 -14.04
C GLY A 208 -2.87 -4.57 -15.46
N ASN A 209 -2.69 -5.62 -16.26
CA ASN A 209 -2.24 -5.49 -17.66
C ASN A 209 -3.32 -4.96 -18.61
N LYS A 210 -4.58 -5.10 -18.26
CA LYS A 210 -5.71 -4.81 -19.16
C LYS A 210 -6.37 -3.45 -18.89
N GLY A 211 -6.10 -2.82 -17.76
CA GLY A 211 -7.07 -1.88 -17.22
C GLY A 211 -6.64 -0.45 -17.04
N PHE A 212 -5.37 -0.14 -16.89
CA PHE A 212 -4.99 1.22 -16.48
C PHE A 212 -4.45 2.05 -17.66
N ASN A 213 -5.18 2.06 -18.78
CA ASN A 213 -4.92 2.98 -19.89
C ASN A 213 -5.84 4.19 -19.76
N LEU A 214 -5.24 5.35 -19.44
CA LEU A 214 -5.93 6.63 -19.39
C LEU A 214 -5.47 7.48 -20.58
N SER A 215 -6.42 8.21 -21.18
CA SER A 215 -6.02 9.30 -22.10
C SER A 215 -5.29 10.39 -21.31
N ASP A 216 -4.35 11.08 -21.95
CA ASP A 216 -3.63 12.19 -21.33
C ASP A 216 -4.60 13.24 -20.76
N LYS A 217 -5.70 13.52 -21.46
CA LYS A 217 -6.76 14.43 -20.98
C LYS A 217 -7.41 13.94 -19.68
N SER A 218 -7.76 12.65 -19.61
CA SER A 218 -8.35 12.08 -18.38
C SER A 218 -7.39 12.08 -17.21
N ALA A 219 -6.10 11.83 -17.46
CA ALA A 219 -5.07 11.89 -16.42
C ALA A 219 -4.89 13.32 -15.91
N LEU A 220 -4.83 14.31 -16.78
CA LEU A 220 -4.72 15.73 -16.39
C LEU A 220 -5.94 16.21 -15.60
N ILE A 221 -7.15 15.82 -16.01
CA ILE A 221 -8.37 16.13 -15.25
C ILE A 221 -8.29 15.50 -13.86
N PHE A 222 -7.89 14.23 -13.77
CA PHE A 222 -7.71 13.56 -12.49
C PHE A 222 -6.71 14.31 -11.60
N PHE A 223 -5.52 14.65 -12.11
CA PHE A 223 -4.53 15.39 -11.34
C PHE A 223 -5.04 16.74 -10.86
N ALA A 224 -5.75 17.48 -11.73
CA ALA A 224 -6.32 18.77 -11.34
C ALA A 224 -7.35 18.62 -10.21
N VAL A 225 -8.32 17.72 -10.35
CA VAL A 225 -9.35 17.47 -9.34
C VAL A 225 -8.72 16.96 -8.03
N ALA A 226 -7.83 16.00 -8.14
CA ALA A 226 -7.20 15.40 -6.97
C ALA A 226 -6.28 16.41 -6.26
N SER A 227 -5.59 17.31 -6.98
CA SER A 227 -4.82 18.39 -6.37
C SER A 227 -5.73 19.37 -5.60
N VAL A 228 -6.87 19.74 -6.18
CA VAL A 228 -7.85 20.61 -5.48
C VAL A 228 -8.38 19.94 -4.22
N LEU A 229 -8.73 18.65 -4.30
CA LEU A 229 -9.20 17.91 -3.12
C LEU A 229 -8.09 17.81 -2.06
N THR A 230 -6.86 17.53 -2.45
CA THR A 230 -5.72 17.50 -1.51
C THR A 230 -5.56 18.85 -0.81
N VAL A 231 -5.69 19.95 -1.54
CA VAL A 231 -5.65 21.31 -0.97
C VAL A 231 -6.79 21.55 0.02
N ILE A 232 -8.02 21.13 -0.32
CA ILE A 232 -9.20 21.31 0.55
C ILE A 232 -9.06 20.51 1.85
N PHE A 233 -8.55 19.28 1.76
CA PHE A 233 -8.41 18.40 2.92
C PHE A 233 -7.06 18.54 3.63
N SER A 234 -6.15 19.33 3.11
CA SER A 234 -4.84 19.55 3.72
C SER A 234 -4.97 20.30 5.05
N GLN A 235 -4.39 19.74 6.10
CA GLN A 235 -4.28 20.38 7.39
C GLN A 235 -3.15 21.42 7.46
N THR A 236 -2.18 21.31 6.54
CA THR A 236 -0.98 22.15 6.52
C THR A 236 -0.59 22.50 5.09
N PHE A 237 -0.52 23.80 4.80
CA PHE A 237 0.01 24.31 3.54
C PHE A 237 1.51 24.56 3.68
N SER A 238 2.31 23.79 2.98
CA SER A 238 3.74 24.00 2.92
C SER A 238 4.23 24.21 1.49
N LEU A 239 4.93 25.33 1.26
CA LEU A 239 5.61 25.59 0.00
C LEU A 239 6.59 24.45 -0.36
N ILE A 240 7.23 23.86 0.63
CA ILE A 240 8.18 22.75 0.47
C ILE A 240 7.49 21.54 -0.22
N PHE A 241 6.27 21.20 0.18
CA PHE A 241 5.50 20.13 -0.46
C PHE A 241 5.36 20.35 -1.97
N PHE A 242 4.91 21.54 -2.37
CA PHE A 242 4.72 21.86 -3.78
C PHE A 242 6.02 21.87 -4.58
N VAL A 243 7.12 22.34 -3.98
CA VAL A 243 8.45 22.30 -4.60
C VAL A 243 8.90 20.85 -4.82
N LEU A 244 8.79 20.00 -3.80
CA LEU A 244 9.23 18.61 -3.87
C LEU A 244 8.40 17.79 -4.87
N VAL A 245 7.07 17.90 -4.79
CA VAL A 245 6.17 17.24 -5.76
C VAL A 245 6.41 17.77 -7.16
N GLY A 246 6.60 19.09 -7.32
CA GLY A 246 6.92 19.71 -8.61
C GLY A 246 8.23 19.20 -9.20
N LEU A 247 9.28 19.02 -8.40
CA LEU A 247 10.55 18.43 -8.85
C LEU A 247 10.38 16.97 -9.28
N ALA A 248 9.63 16.18 -8.52
CA ALA A 248 9.34 14.78 -8.87
C ALA A 248 8.52 14.69 -10.17
N VAL A 249 7.51 15.53 -10.34
CA VAL A 249 6.72 15.64 -11.58
C VAL A 249 7.59 16.08 -12.76
N LEU A 250 8.45 17.07 -12.57
CA LEU A 250 9.38 17.55 -13.62
C LEU A 250 10.35 16.44 -14.05
N PHE A 251 10.88 15.66 -13.11
CA PHE A 251 11.72 14.51 -13.40
C PHE A 251 10.95 13.46 -14.22
N LEU A 252 9.74 13.09 -13.79
CA LEU A 252 8.91 12.13 -14.51
C LEU A 252 8.54 12.63 -15.91
N TRP A 253 8.21 13.91 -16.05
CA TRP A 253 7.87 14.51 -17.33
C TRP A 253 9.04 14.51 -18.31
N ARG A 254 10.24 14.90 -17.86
CA ARG A 254 11.46 14.86 -18.69
C ARG A 254 11.83 13.44 -19.12
N ASN A 255 11.50 12.44 -18.31
CA ASN A 255 11.79 11.03 -18.59
C ASN A 255 10.60 10.28 -19.21
N ARG A 256 9.53 10.98 -19.57
CA ARG A 256 8.35 10.39 -20.21
C ARG A 256 8.74 9.78 -21.55
N LYS A 257 8.40 8.50 -21.74
CA LYS A 257 8.74 7.71 -22.95
C LYS A 257 7.56 7.67 -23.93
N ASP A 258 7.82 7.20 -25.16
CA ASP A 258 6.80 7.09 -26.19
C ASP A 258 5.70 6.07 -25.85
N GLU A 259 4.50 6.28 -26.40
CA GLU A 259 3.30 5.48 -26.12
C GLU A 259 3.42 4.02 -26.48
N LYS A 260 4.22 3.70 -27.48
CA LYS A 260 4.31 2.36 -28.07
C LYS A 260 4.91 1.28 -27.16
N GLN A 261 5.52 1.66 -26.04
CA GLN A 261 6.17 0.67 -25.16
C GLN A 261 5.38 0.50 -23.85
N PRO A 262 5.32 -0.73 -23.32
CA PRO A 262 4.58 -1.03 -22.10
C PRO A 262 5.17 -0.32 -20.86
N ASN A 263 4.33 0.13 -19.95
CA ASN A 263 4.75 0.69 -18.66
C ASN A 263 5.04 -0.42 -17.63
N ILE A 264 5.53 -0.06 -16.44
CA ILE A 264 5.93 -1.01 -15.40
C ILE A 264 4.76 -1.88 -14.91
N LEU A 265 3.53 -1.38 -14.94
CA LEU A 265 2.34 -2.13 -14.53
C LEU A 265 2.14 -3.38 -15.39
N SER A 266 2.37 -3.29 -16.71
CA SER A 266 2.29 -4.43 -17.61
C SER A 266 3.34 -5.50 -17.35
N THR A 267 4.45 -5.12 -16.69
CA THR A 267 5.53 -6.06 -16.36
C THR A 267 5.27 -6.89 -15.12
N ILE A 268 4.25 -6.54 -14.33
CA ILE A 268 3.87 -7.21 -13.08
C ILE A 268 2.45 -7.79 -13.11
N SER A 269 1.84 -7.84 -14.29
CA SER A 269 0.44 -8.25 -14.46
C SER A 269 0.30 -9.37 -15.49
N LYS A 270 1.12 -10.41 -15.36
CA LYS A 270 1.03 -11.59 -16.23
C LYS A 270 0.20 -12.69 -15.58
N ASN A 271 -0.25 -13.61 -16.41
CA ASN A 271 -0.97 -14.80 -15.94
C ASN A 271 -0.09 -15.59 -14.96
N THR A 272 -0.63 -15.78 -13.77
CA THR A 272 0.06 -16.43 -12.65
C THR A 272 -0.80 -17.59 -12.19
N PRO A 273 -0.25 -18.77 -11.91
CA PRO A 273 -0.98 -19.89 -11.35
C PRO A 273 -1.71 -19.51 -10.06
N THR A 274 -2.96 -19.93 -9.92
CA THR A 274 -3.76 -19.65 -8.69
C THR A 274 -3.07 -20.13 -7.43
N ALA A 275 -2.35 -21.24 -7.50
CA ALA A 275 -1.56 -21.77 -6.39
C ALA A 275 -0.57 -20.74 -5.80
N ASN A 276 0.06 -19.91 -6.64
CA ASN A 276 1.01 -18.91 -6.19
C ASN A 276 0.33 -17.80 -5.36
N TYR A 277 -0.94 -17.48 -5.63
CA TYR A 277 -1.69 -16.55 -4.78
C TYR A 277 -2.06 -17.19 -3.44
N LEU A 278 -2.36 -18.50 -3.43
CA LEU A 278 -2.58 -19.23 -2.18
C LEU A 278 -1.30 -19.34 -1.34
N ALA A 279 -0.12 -19.41 -1.98
CA ALA A 279 1.16 -19.43 -1.29
C ALA A 279 1.40 -18.13 -0.47
N VAL A 280 0.77 -17.00 -0.82
CA VAL A 280 0.83 -15.76 -0.03
C VAL A 280 0.29 -15.96 1.39
N LEU A 281 -0.67 -16.86 1.57
CA LEU A 281 -1.25 -17.17 2.88
C LEU A 281 -0.26 -17.81 3.85
N SER A 282 0.89 -18.29 3.38
CA SER A 282 1.97 -18.73 4.27
C SER A 282 2.51 -17.60 5.16
N MET A 283 2.42 -16.35 4.71
CA MET A 283 2.85 -15.19 5.47
C MET A 283 2.05 -15.02 6.77
N PRO A 284 0.71 -14.86 6.75
CA PRO A 284 -0.06 -14.70 7.98
C PRO A 284 -0.03 -15.95 8.87
N LEU A 285 0.05 -17.16 8.28
CA LEU A 285 0.15 -18.40 9.04
C LEU A 285 1.45 -18.46 9.83
N VAL A 286 2.59 -18.21 9.19
CA VAL A 286 3.89 -18.20 9.87
C VAL A 286 3.97 -17.03 10.86
N ALA A 287 3.41 -15.86 10.49
CA ALA A 287 3.36 -14.74 11.41
C ALA A 287 2.62 -15.09 12.71
N ALA A 288 1.46 -15.70 12.61
CA ALA A 288 0.69 -16.13 13.78
C ALA A 288 1.45 -17.16 14.65
N MET A 289 2.09 -18.16 14.02
CA MET A 289 2.87 -19.17 14.72
C MET A 289 4.08 -18.56 15.44
N VAL A 290 4.85 -17.71 14.78
CA VAL A 290 6.04 -17.07 15.36
C VAL A 290 5.64 -16.13 16.49
N TYR A 291 4.58 -15.32 16.29
CA TYR A 291 4.07 -14.42 17.32
C TYR A 291 3.65 -15.18 18.59
N ALA A 292 2.96 -16.32 18.43
CA ALA A 292 2.55 -17.13 19.56
C ALA A 292 3.73 -17.77 20.34
N VAL A 293 4.88 -17.95 19.69
CA VAL A 293 6.11 -18.43 20.35
C VAL A 293 6.84 -17.29 21.06
N LEU A 294 6.76 -16.06 20.53
CA LEU A 294 7.43 -14.89 21.11
C LEU A 294 6.66 -14.34 22.34
N TYR A 295 5.33 -14.49 22.32
CA TYR A 295 4.45 -14.02 23.39
C TYR A 295 4.61 -14.81 24.68
#